data_671ea210090fa630d775a0b4c02c9d88
#
_entry.id   671ea210090fa630d775a0b4c02c9d88
#
_cell.length_a   1.000
_cell.length_b   1.000
_cell.length_c   1.000
_cell.angle_alpha   90.00
_cell.angle_beta   90.00
_cell.angle_gamma   90.00
#
_symmetry.space_group_name_H-M   'P 1'
#
loop_
_entity.id
_entity.type
_entity.pdbx_description
1 polymer ?
#
loop_
_entity_poly.entity_id
_entity_poly.type
_entity_poly.pdbx_seq_one_letter_code
_entity_poly.pdbx_strand_id
1 'polypeptide(L)'
;RQMCIRDSHYTHYGRLCPIETPEGPNIGLISSLSVYARVNNLGFIETPYREVKNGKIDLKNITYLSAEEEENKLIAQANINYDSSGKIKAEKVIARDQADFPVVTPDNINYTDVAPNQIASISASLIPFLEHDDANRALMGSNMMRQAVPLLKPESPIVGTGLEKSVATD
;
A
#
# COMPACT_ATOMS: atom_id res chain seq x y z
N ARG A 1 -13.75 23.05 -3.11
CA ARG A 1 -12.52 23.32 -2.31
C ARG A 1 -12.29 22.33 -1.17
N GLN A 2 -13.34 21.83 -0.50
CA GLN A 2 -13.18 20.81 0.55
C GLN A 2 -12.76 19.43 -0.01
N MET A 3 -13.12 19.08 -1.23
CA MET A 3 -12.67 17.85 -1.88
C MET A 3 -11.16 17.80 -2.09
N CYS A 4 -10.54 18.90 -2.53
CA CYS A 4 -9.09 18.95 -2.80
C CYS A 4 -8.21 18.78 -1.56
N ILE A 5 -8.70 19.14 -0.36
CA ILE A 5 -7.98 18.95 0.91
C ILE A 5 -8.03 17.49 1.37
N ARG A 6 -9.05 16.72 0.93
CA ARG A 6 -9.27 15.32 1.27
C ARG A 6 -8.65 14.35 0.29
N ASP A 7 -8.30 14.85 -0.92
CA ASP A 7 -7.73 14.02 -1.97
C ASP A 7 -6.29 13.61 -1.65
N SER A 8 -5.97 12.38 -2.04
CA SER A 8 -4.61 11.86 -1.96
C SER A 8 -3.76 12.41 -3.11
N HIS A 9 -2.50 12.70 -2.83
CA HIS A 9 -1.49 12.98 -3.84
C HIS A 9 -0.85 11.68 -4.32
N TYR A 10 -0.34 11.61 -5.55
CA TYR A 10 0.30 10.38 -6.06
C TYR A 10 1.51 9.94 -5.22
N THR A 11 2.20 10.88 -4.54
CA THR A 11 3.32 10.58 -3.64
C THR A 11 2.91 9.87 -2.35
N HIS A 12 1.61 9.84 -2.02
CA HIS A 12 1.07 9.12 -0.87
C HIS A 12 1.02 7.61 -1.07
N TYR A 13 1.15 7.14 -2.30
CA TYR A 13 1.08 5.70 -2.61
C TYR A 13 2.11 4.90 -1.82
N GLY A 14 1.64 3.93 -1.05
CA GLY A 14 2.47 3.08 -0.18
C GLY A 14 3.08 3.79 1.02
N ARG A 15 2.83 5.09 1.23
CA ARG A 15 3.36 5.92 2.32
C ARG A 15 2.28 6.31 3.32
N LEU A 16 1.21 6.90 2.84
CA LEU A 16 0.05 7.29 3.65
C LEU A 16 -1.18 6.49 3.22
N CYS A 17 -1.93 5.99 4.20
CA CYS A 17 -3.18 5.28 3.93
C CYS A 17 -4.23 6.24 3.34
N PRO A 18 -4.86 5.90 2.21
CA PRO A 18 -5.90 6.74 1.62
C PRO A 18 -7.26 6.63 2.34
N ILE A 19 -7.42 5.65 3.23
CA ILE A 19 -8.69 5.31 3.89
C ILE A 19 -8.70 5.77 5.35
N GLU A 20 -7.65 5.48 6.11
CA GLU A 20 -7.60 5.75 7.55
C GLU A 20 -7.34 7.24 7.81
N THR A 21 -8.39 7.97 8.18
CA THR A 21 -8.36 9.38 8.57
C THR A 21 -9.50 9.63 9.57
N PRO A 22 -9.38 10.61 10.48
CA PRO A 22 -10.50 10.95 11.36
C PRO A 22 -11.74 11.39 10.58
N GLU A 23 -12.91 11.14 11.14
CA GLU A 23 -14.15 11.73 10.68
C GLU A 23 -14.31 13.15 11.25
N GLY A 24 -14.90 14.06 10.47
CA GLY A 24 -15.17 15.42 10.90
C GLY A 24 -14.20 16.47 10.36
N PRO A 25 -13.93 17.57 11.09
CA PRO A 25 -13.15 18.70 10.58
C PRO A 25 -11.72 18.38 10.19
N ASN A 26 -11.12 17.37 10.83
CA ASN A 26 -9.73 16.95 10.60
C ASN A 26 -9.58 15.88 9.52
N ILE A 27 -10.64 15.58 8.78
CA ILE A 27 -10.59 14.57 7.72
C ILE A 27 -9.56 14.96 6.64
N GLY A 28 -8.66 14.03 6.31
CA GLY A 28 -7.59 14.24 5.35
C GLY A 28 -6.40 15.06 5.89
N LEU A 29 -6.51 15.71 7.04
CA LEU A 29 -5.41 16.46 7.66
C LEU A 29 -4.57 15.59 8.59
N ILE A 30 -5.16 14.60 9.21
CA ILE A 30 -4.48 13.60 10.04
C ILE A 30 -4.50 12.29 9.26
N SER A 31 -3.32 11.77 8.97
CA SER A 31 -3.14 10.54 8.18
C SER A 31 -2.37 9.49 8.97
N SER A 32 -2.48 8.25 8.55
CA SER A 32 -1.73 7.12 9.10
C SER A 32 -0.75 6.57 8.08
N LEU A 33 0.39 6.07 8.54
CA LEU A 33 1.36 5.40 7.68
C LEU A 33 0.78 4.11 7.11
N SER A 34 1.16 3.81 5.88
CA SER A 34 0.90 2.50 5.26
C SER A 34 1.69 1.40 5.98
N VAL A 35 1.21 0.16 5.87
CA VAL A 35 1.69 -0.98 6.65
C VAL A 35 3.20 -1.25 6.53
N TYR A 36 3.79 -1.03 5.35
CA TYR A 36 5.22 -1.25 5.09
C TYR A 36 6.02 0.05 4.97
N ALA A 37 5.38 1.21 5.15
CA ALA A 37 6.07 2.49 5.11
C ALA A 37 6.96 2.68 6.34
N ARG A 38 8.09 3.31 6.14
CA ARG A 38 9.00 3.71 7.22
C ARG A 38 9.50 5.13 7.02
N VAL A 39 10.03 5.72 8.07
CA VAL A 39 10.68 7.03 8.03
C VAL A 39 12.19 6.85 7.97
N ASN A 40 12.85 7.49 7.02
CA ASN A 40 14.31 7.45 6.91
C ASN A 40 14.99 8.40 7.92
N ASN A 41 16.33 8.37 7.96
CA ASN A 41 17.10 9.20 8.87
C ASN A 41 16.95 10.71 8.63
N LEU A 42 16.51 11.12 7.43
CA LEU A 42 16.25 12.49 7.07
C LEU A 42 14.81 12.95 7.37
N GLY A 43 13.95 12.04 7.82
CA GLY A 43 12.56 12.32 8.13
C GLY A 43 11.58 12.13 6.97
N PHE A 44 12.02 11.62 5.82
CA PHE A 44 11.14 11.30 4.68
C PHE A 44 10.52 9.92 4.81
N ILE A 45 9.28 9.79 4.33
CA ILE A 45 8.58 8.50 4.32
C ILE A 45 9.02 7.71 3.09
N GLU A 46 9.46 6.48 3.30
CA GLU A 46 9.89 5.54 2.27
C GLU A 46 8.90 4.37 2.18
N THR A 47 8.78 3.82 0.99
CA THR A 47 7.98 2.62 0.72
C THR A 47 8.82 1.55 0.04
N PRO A 48 8.58 0.24 0.30
CA PRO A 48 9.38 -0.83 -0.27
C PRO A 48 8.97 -1.13 -1.71
N TYR A 49 9.96 -1.44 -2.53
CA TYR A 49 9.81 -1.92 -3.89
C TYR A 49 10.81 -3.04 -4.19
N ARG A 50 10.51 -3.84 -5.19
CA ARG A 50 11.46 -4.79 -5.78
C ARG A 50 12.01 -4.24 -7.08
N GLU A 51 13.31 -4.31 -7.26
CA GLU A 51 13.96 -3.84 -8.47
C GLU A 51 13.67 -4.79 -9.64
N VAL A 52 13.43 -4.23 -10.82
CA VAL A 52 13.24 -4.98 -12.06
C VAL A 52 14.32 -4.58 -13.04
N LYS A 53 15.06 -5.56 -13.55
CA LYS A 53 16.09 -5.37 -14.57
C LYS A 53 15.80 -6.29 -15.76
N ASN A 54 15.67 -5.71 -16.96
CA ASN A 54 15.43 -6.45 -18.21
C ASN A 54 14.25 -7.45 -18.08
N GLY A 55 13.13 -7.01 -17.52
CA GLY A 55 11.95 -7.84 -17.33
C GLY A 55 12.07 -8.93 -16.26
N LYS A 56 13.13 -8.89 -15.44
CA LYS A 56 13.33 -9.82 -14.33
C LYS A 56 13.27 -9.12 -12.99
N ILE A 57 12.41 -9.61 -12.10
CA ILE A 57 12.20 -9.10 -10.74
C ILE A 57 13.25 -9.69 -9.81
N ASP A 58 13.88 -8.86 -9.00
CA ASP A 58 14.70 -9.32 -7.87
C ASP A 58 13.79 -9.74 -6.71
N LEU A 59 13.65 -11.04 -6.50
CA LEU A 59 12.78 -11.59 -5.45
C LEU A 59 13.42 -11.57 -4.06
N LYS A 60 14.73 -11.35 -3.96
CA LYS A 60 15.47 -11.45 -2.71
C LYS A 60 15.64 -10.11 -2.01
N ASN A 61 15.87 -9.06 -2.78
CA ASN A 61 16.17 -7.74 -2.24
C ASN A 61 14.95 -6.82 -2.32
N ILE A 62 14.77 -6.05 -1.27
CA ILE A 62 13.74 -5.00 -1.18
C ILE A 62 14.47 -3.67 -1.06
N THR A 63 14.12 -2.73 -1.92
CA THR A 63 14.66 -1.37 -1.92
C THR A 63 13.59 -0.41 -1.43
N TYR A 64 13.94 0.43 -0.47
CA TYR A 64 13.05 1.49 0.01
C TYR A 64 13.33 2.78 -0.76
N LEU A 65 12.29 3.38 -1.29
CA LEU A 65 12.38 4.63 -2.07
C LEU A 65 11.53 5.72 -1.42
N SER A 66 12.10 6.93 -1.35
CA SER A 66 11.34 8.14 -1.06
C SER A 66 10.56 8.60 -2.29
N ALA A 67 9.65 9.57 -2.12
CA ALA A 67 8.86 10.09 -3.23
C ALA A 67 9.73 10.75 -4.33
N GLU A 68 10.82 11.40 -3.95
CA GLU A 68 11.78 12.02 -4.87
C GLU A 68 12.55 10.98 -5.69
N GLU A 69 13.01 9.91 -5.04
CA GLU A 69 13.72 8.81 -5.70
C GLU A 69 12.83 8.00 -6.65
N GLU A 70 11.53 7.95 -6.36
CA GLU A 70 10.50 7.29 -7.18
C GLU A 70 10.15 8.11 -8.43
N GLU A 71 10.45 9.40 -8.45
CA GLU A 71 10.15 10.28 -9.56
C GLU A 71 10.79 9.78 -10.86
N ASN A 72 10.04 9.79 -11.96
CA ASN A 72 10.46 9.28 -13.27
C ASN A 72 10.79 7.77 -13.31
N LYS A 73 10.27 7.00 -12.39
CA LYS A 73 10.38 5.53 -12.38
C LYS A 73 9.05 4.90 -12.77
N LEU A 74 9.12 3.88 -13.62
CA LEU A 74 7.96 3.05 -13.97
C LEU A 74 7.84 1.90 -12.98
N ILE A 75 6.74 1.86 -12.27
CA ILE A 75 6.50 0.88 -11.21
C ILE A 75 5.31 0.01 -11.57
N ALA A 76 5.53 -1.29 -11.68
CA ALA A 76 4.47 -2.26 -11.92
C ALA A 76 3.73 -2.64 -10.64
N GLN A 77 2.48 -3.06 -10.79
CA GLN A 77 1.68 -3.56 -9.67
C GLN A 77 2.16 -4.94 -9.21
N ALA A 78 1.87 -5.30 -7.95
CA ALA A 78 2.30 -6.57 -7.36
C ALA A 78 1.64 -7.82 -7.99
N ASN A 79 0.54 -7.65 -8.71
CA ASN A 79 -0.26 -8.74 -9.29
C ASN A 79 0.21 -9.20 -10.68
N ILE A 80 1.35 -8.73 -11.17
CA ILE A 80 1.90 -9.18 -12.44
C ILE A 80 2.34 -10.65 -12.37
N ASN A 81 2.10 -11.36 -13.47
CA ASN A 81 2.51 -12.77 -13.58
C ASN A 81 4.00 -12.87 -13.90
N TYR A 82 4.74 -13.55 -13.04
CA TYR A 82 6.15 -13.85 -13.24
C TYR A 82 6.45 -15.30 -12.94
N ASP A 83 7.58 -15.78 -13.43
CA ASP A 83 8.05 -17.15 -13.22
C ASP A 83 8.78 -17.30 -11.87
N SER A 84 9.04 -18.54 -11.44
CA SER A 84 9.83 -18.83 -10.23
C SER A 84 11.24 -18.20 -10.26
N SER A 85 11.76 -17.89 -11.46
CA SER A 85 13.02 -17.16 -11.65
C SER A 85 12.89 -15.63 -11.56
N GLY A 86 11.67 -15.11 -11.42
CA GLY A 86 11.36 -13.67 -11.39
C GLY A 86 11.12 -13.04 -12.77
N LYS A 87 11.14 -13.81 -13.87
CA LYS A 87 10.89 -13.28 -15.22
C LYS A 87 9.41 -12.99 -15.44
N ILE A 88 9.09 -11.78 -15.89
CA ILE A 88 7.73 -11.36 -16.22
C ILE A 88 7.27 -12.07 -17.49
N LYS A 89 6.08 -12.70 -17.44
CA LYS A 89 5.51 -13.48 -18.55
C LYS A 89 4.66 -12.66 -19.51
N ALA A 90 4.15 -11.52 -19.07
CA ALA A 90 3.26 -10.67 -19.86
C ALA A 90 4.05 -9.88 -20.92
N GLU A 91 3.51 -9.76 -22.13
CA GLU A 91 4.09 -8.94 -23.20
C GLU A 91 3.95 -7.44 -22.90
N LYS A 92 2.85 -7.05 -22.25
CA LYS A 92 2.55 -5.68 -21.86
C LYS A 92 2.04 -5.64 -20.42
N VAL A 93 2.49 -4.65 -19.67
CA VAL A 93 2.15 -4.46 -18.26
C VAL A 93 1.71 -3.01 -18.04
N ILE A 94 0.68 -2.83 -17.21
CA ILE A 94 0.30 -1.50 -16.74
C ILE A 94 1.29 -1.10 -15.64
N ALA A 95 2.01 -0.02 -15.89
CA ALA A 95 2.90 0.57 -14.90
C ALA A 95 2.31 1.87 -14.37
N ARG A 96 2.78 2.31 -13.22
CA ARG A 96 2.47 3.60 -12.62
C ARG A 96 3.63 4.54 -12.88
N ASP A 97 3.36 5.68 -13.50
CA ASP A 97 4.27 6.80 -13.68
C ASP A 97 3.64 8.04 -13.06
N GLN A 98 4.01 8.35 -11.82
CA GLN A 98 3.38 9.41 -11.03
C GLN A 98 1.85 9.25 -10.97
N ALA A 99 1.09 10.12 -11.63
CA ALA A 99 -0.38 10.07 -11.69
C ALA A 99 -0.92 9.30 -12.91
N ASP A 100 -0.06 8.90 -13.85
CA ASP A 100 -0.44 8.21 -15.07
C ASP A 100 -0.23 6.70 -14.98
N PHE A 101 -0.95 5.95 -15.83
CA PHE A 101 -0.89 4.49 -15.90
C PHE A 101 -0.60 4.03 -17.33
N PRO A 102 0.63 4.25 -17.84
CA PRO A 102 0.98 3.80 -19.18
C PRO A 102 1.07 2.27 -19.28
N VAL A 103 0.78 1.76 -20.48
CA VAL A 103 1.01 0.35 -20.82
C VAL A 103 2.39 0.23 -21.46
N VAL A 104 3.28 -0.49 -20.81
CA VAL A 104 4.69 -0.60 -21.20
C VAL A 104 5.12 -2.06 -21.36
N THR A 105 6.24 -2.27 -22.06
CA THR A 105 6.90 -3.58 -22.11
C THR A 105 7.64 -3.86 -20.79
N PRO A 106 7.80 -5.12 -20.39
CA PRO A 106 8.47 -5.48 -19.13
C PRO A 106 9.90 -4.93 -18.99
N ASP A 107 10.60 -4.73 -20.10
CA ASP A 107 11.99 -4.24 -20.10
C ASP A 107 12.11 -2.77 -19.66
N ASN A 108 11.04 -2.01 -19.78
CA ASN A 108 11.02 -0.60 -19.38
C ASN A 108 10.62 -0.38 -17.91
N ILE A 109 10.22 -1.43 -17.20
CA ILE A 109 9.82 -1.34 -15.79
C ILE A 109 11.07 -1.24 -14.92
N ASN A 110 11.08 -0.30 -13.99
CA ASN A 110 12.18 -0.09 -13.05
C ASN A 110 11.96 -0.84 -11.73
N TYR A 111 10.74 -0.81 -11.22
CA TYR A 111 10.37 -1.40 -9.94
C TYR A 111 9.01 -2.08 -10.01
N THR A 112 8.74 -2.94 -9.05
CA THR A 112 7.42 -3.53 -8.81
C THR A 112 7.04 -3.42 -7.34
N ASP A 113 5.75 -3.32 -7.06
CA ASP A 113 5.23 -3.33 -5.71
C ASP A 113 5.53 -4.68 -5.02
N VAL A 114 5.77 -4.65 -3.73
CA VAL A 114 6.05 -5.85 -2.93
C VAL A 114 4.78 -6.65 -2.69
N ALA A 115 3.69 -5.96 -2.33
CA ALA A 115 2.41 -6.58 -2.02
C ALA A 115 1.25 -5.62 -2.34
N PRO A 116 0.05 -6.15 -2.66
CA PRO A 116 -1.11 -5.31 -2.94
C PRO A 116 -1.58 -4.48 -1.74
N ASN A 117 -1.40 -5.00 -0.53
CA ASN A 117 -1.84 -4.35 0.72
C ASN A 117 -0.90 -3.25 1.21
N GLN A 118 0.21 -2.98 0.52
CA GLN A 118 1.15 -1.93 0.93
C GLN A 118 0.57 -0.51 0.86
N ILE A 119 -0.57 -0.31 0.20
CA ILE A 119 -1.23 1.00 0.10
C ILE A 119 -2.04 1.35 1.35
N ALA A 120 -2.45 0.36 2.14
CA ALA A 120 -3.33 0.53 3.29
C ALA A 120 -2.54 0.58 4.60
N SER A 121 -3.12 1.22 5.63
CA SER A 121 -2.60 1.17 7.00
C SER A 121 -2.83 -0.20 7.63
N ILE A 122 -2.29 -0.41 8.83
CA ILE A 122 -2.51 -1.64 9.59
C ILE A 122 -4.01 -1.84 9.85
N SER A 123 -4.73 -0.82 10.33
CA SER A 123 -6.17 -0.92 10.61
C SER A 123 -6.97 -1.26 9.35
N ALA A 124 -6.70 -0.58 8.24
CA ALA A 124 -7.37 -0.88 6.98
C ALA A 124 -7.03 -2.28 6.44
N SER A 125 -5.79 -2.74 6.62
CA SER A 125 -5.35 -4.07 6.20
C SER A 125 -5.96 -5.22 7.03
N LEU A 126 -6.50 -4.93 8.19
CA LEU A 126 -7.21 -5.90 9.03
C LEU A 126 -8.68 -6.06 8.65
N ILE A 127 -9.22 -5.25 7.76
CA ILE A 127 -10.61 -5.35 7.28
C ILE A 127 -10.69 -6.50 6.26
N PRO A 128 -11.44 -7.59 6.54
CA PRO A 128 -11.62 -8.65 5.56
C PRO A 128 -12.47 -8.16 4.39
N PHE A 129 -12.12 -8.61 3.18
CA PHE A 129 -12.78 -8.20 1.93
C PHE A 129 -12.82 -6.69 1.68
N LEU A 130 -11.77 -5.99 2.07
CA LEU A 130 -11.65 -4.54 1.94
C LEU A 130 -11.89 -4.05 0.49
N GLU A 131 -11.46 -4.82 -0.50
CA GLU A 131 -11.61 -4.52 -1.92
C GLU A 131 -13.08 -4.49 -2.40
N HIS A 132 -14.00 -5.05 -1.63
CA HIS A 132 -15.44 -5.04 -1.90
C HIS A 132 -16.18 -3.92 -1.17
N ASP A 133 -15.52 -3.21 -0.27
CA ASP A 133 -16.11 -2.15 0.53
C ASP A 133 -15.99 -0.77 -0.14
N ASP A 134 -17.00 0.05 0.07
CA ASP A 134 -16.91 1.48 -0.24
C ASP A 134 -15.91 2.18 0.67
N ALA A 135 -15.14 3.14 0.12
CA ALA A 135 -14.11 3.85 0.85
C ALA A 135 -14.62 4.56 2.11
N ASN A 136 -15.82 5.12 2.07
CA ASN A 136 -16.44 5.77 3.23
C ASN A 136 -16.72 4.78 4.36
N ARG A 137 -17.20 3.59 4.04
CA ARG A 137 -17.49 2.54 5.02
C ARG A 137 -16.21 1.92 5.58
N ALA A 138 -15.18 1.76 4.75
CA ALA A 138 -13.86 1.33 5.18
C ALA A 138 -13.20 2.32 6.14
N LEU A 139 -13.35 3.62 5.88
CA LEU A 139 -12.92 4.70 6.79
C LEU A 139 -13.61 4.57 8.16
N MET A 140 -14.93 4.41 8.18
CA MET A 140 -15.68 4.22 9.42
C MET A 140 -15.23 2.95 10.16
N GLY A 141 -15.06 1.84 9.46
CA GLY A 141 -14.60 0.57 10.02
C GLY A 141 -13.19 0.66 10.64
N SER A 142 -12.25 1.30 9.96
CA SER A 142 -10.89 1.49 10.48
C SER A 142 -10.88 2.37 11.74
N ASN A 143 -11.72 3.39 11.80
CA ASN A 143 -11.88 4.23 13.00
C ASN A 143 -12.52 3.45 14.15
N MET A 144 -13.52 2.62 13.90
CA MET A 144 -14.16 1.77 14.92
C MET A 144 -13.21 0.72 15.50
N MET A 145 -12.27 0.19 14.72
CA MET A 145 -11.24 -0.74 15.24
C MET A 145 -10.43 -0.14 16.37
N ARG A 146 -10.12 1.15 16.31
CA ARG A 146 -9.36 1.85 17.36
C ARG A 146 -10.17 2.10 18.63
N GLN A 147 -11.46 1.92 18.57
CA GLN A 147 -12.41 2.08 19.68
C GLN A 147 -12.90 0.72 20.22
N ALA A 148 -12.26 -0.37 19.82
CA ALA A 148 -12.65 -1.71 20.23
C ALA A 148 -12.49 -1.89 21.74
N VAL A 149 -13.48 -2.57 22.34
CA VAL A 149 -13.49 -2.92 23.76
C VAL A 149 -12.98 -4.34 23.92
N PRO A 150 -12.02 -4.60 24.82
CA PRO A 150 -11.54 -5.95 25.11
C PRO A 150 -12.68 -6.86 25.62
N LEU A 151 -12.73 -8.09 25.10
CA LEU A 151 -13.67 -9.09 25.56
C LEU A 151 -13.19 -9.73 26.87
N LEU A 152 -14.11 -10.15 27.74
CA LEU A 152 -13.79 -10.92 28.96
C LEU A 152 -13.11 -12.24 28.62
N LYS A 153 -13.55 -12.90 27.56
CA LYS A 153 -12.91 -14.08 26.99
C LYS A 153 -12.54 -13.79 25.54
N PRO A 154 -11.24 -13.61 25.24
CA PRO A 154 -10.81 -13.37 23.89
C PRO A 154 -11.09 -14.57 22.98
N GLU A 155 -11.55 -14.28 21.76
CA GLU A 155 -11.80 -15.29 20.72
C GLU A 155 -11.10 -14.84 19.44
N SER A 156 -10.57 -15.82 18.68
CA SER A 156 -10.01 -15.54 17.37
C SER A 156 -11.12 -15.25 16.35
N PRO A 157 -10.91 -14.35 15.39
CA PRO A 157 -11.90 -14.09 14.34
C PRO A 157 -12.08 -15.33 13.45
N ILE A 158 -13.33 -15.58 13.02
CA ILE A 158 -13.65 -16.67 12.09
C ILE A 158 -13.14 -16.35 10.70
N VAL A 159 -13.22 -15.08 10.29
CA VAL A 159 -12.70 -14.57 9.02
C VAL A 159 -11.65 -13.53 9.31
N GLY A 160 -10.47 -13.68 8.74
CA GLY A 160 -9.35 -12.78 8.92
C GLY A 160 -8.54 -12.57 7.65
N THR A 161 -7.65 -11.59 7.66
CA THR A 161 -6.77 -11.25 6.55
C THR A 161 -5.41 -11.97 6.59
N GLY A 162 -5.08 -12.64 7.71
CA GLY A 162 -3.79 -13.27 7.96
C GLY A 162 -2.73 -12.33 8.56
N LEU A 163 -3.01 -11.03 8.64
CA LEU A 163 -2.11 -10.03 9.26
C LEU A 163 -2.27 -9.97 10.78
N GLU A 164 -3.36 -10.48 11.33
CA GLU A 164 -3.73 -10.38 12.75
C GLU A 164 -2.64 -10.91 13.67
N LYS A 165 -2.05 -12.07 13.31
CA LYS A 165 -0.99 -12.68 14.12
C LYS A 165 0.25 -11.79 14.18
N SER A 166 0.71 -11.27 13.06
CA SER A 166 1.88 -10.39 13.01
C SER A 166 1.67 -9.12 13.84
N VAL A 167 0.49 -8.51 13.72
CA VAL A 167 0.13 -7.28 14.48
C VAL A 167 0.04 -7.55 15.99
N ALA A 168 -0.37 -8.75 16.40
CA ALA A 168 -0.51 -9.09 17.80
C ALA A 168 0.81 -9.52 18.47
N THR A 169 1.82 -9.94 17.69
CA THR A 169 3.09 -10.48 18.21
C THR A 169 4.28 -9.54 18.04
N ASP A 170 4.17 -8.46 17.27
CA ASP A 170 5.14 -7.39 17.14
C ASP A 170 4.79 -6.27 18.17
#